data_67244712853b839db1577cd19bce7873
#
_entry.id   67244712853b839db1577cd19bce7873
#
_cell.length_a   1.000
_cell.length_b   1.000
_cell.length_c   1.000
_cell.angle_alpha   90.00
_cell.angle_beta   90.00
_cell.angle_gamma   90.00
#
_symmetry.space_group_name_H-M   'P 1'
#
loop_
_entity.id
_entity.type
_entity.pdbx_description
1 polymer ?
#
loop_
_entity_poly.entity_id
_entity_poly.type
_entity_poly.pdbx_seq_one_letter_code
_entity_poly.pdbx_strand_id
1 'polypeptide(L)'
;MVKLRRNKTTRTLKRAYTRTARKVAGKSYIKKVPATQVHRYEFGDLKGEKECTKIVLYVRDPCVIRTNSIEAARKVIVGFFDKVFLSEKNKAHHHIKILRYAHHIVRQHIFASGAGADRISQGMSHSFGKSGCVAIRFKSKNKPLIAIWISATPIQEEKIIKAIKCVRKKIGAQTYVQVERGLFKIGDIR
;
A
#
# COMPACT_ATOMS: atom_id res chain seq x y z
N MET A 1 10.66 5.67 -18.15
CA MET A 1 9.81 5.48 -16.95
C MET A 1 8.49 6.19 -17.20
N VAL A 2 7.32 5.55 -17.00
CA VAL A 2 6.02 6.19 -17.23
C VAL A 2 5.78 7.20 -16.12
N LYS A 3 5.53 8.47 -16.46
CA LYS A 3 5.22 9.53 -15.48
C LYS A 3 3.89 9.22 -14.81
N LEU A 4 3.92 8.91 -13.52
CA LEU A 4 2.71 8.59 -12.76
C LEU A 4 1.86 9.85 -12.54
N ARG A 5 0.54 9.72 -12.75
CA ARG A 5 -0.42 10.79 -12.41
C ARG A 5 -0.45 11.07 -10.92
N ARG A 6 -0.93 12.25 -10.53
CA ARG A 6 -1.14 12.62 -9.12
C ARG A 6 -2.04 11.58 -8.43
N ASN A 7 -1.79 11.32 -7.15
CA ASN A 7 -2.52 10.31 -6.38
C ASN A 7 -4.05 10.56 -6.32
N LYS A 8 -4.48 11.81 -6.42
CA LYS A 8 -5.91 12.19 -6.46
C LYS A 8 -6.70 11.45 -7.54
N THR A 9 -6.08 11.13 -8.69
CA THR A 9 -6.76 10.44 -9.80
C THR A 9 -7.07 8.98 -9.52
N THR A 10 -6.41 8.36 -8.54
CA THR A 10 -6.60 6.95 -8.18
C THR A 10 -7.54 6.75 -7.00
N ARG A 11 -7.98 7.82 -6.33
CA ARG A 11 -8.88 7.74 -5.18
C ARG A 11 -10.29 7.29 -5.54
N THR A 12 -10.75 7.54 -6.77
CA THR A 12 -12.11 7.18 -7.20
C THR A 12 -12.12 5.86 -7.94
N LEU A 13 -13.08 4.99 -7.60
CA LEU A 13 -13.28 3.69 -8.23
C LEU A 13 -14.06 3.75 -9.55
N LYS A 14 -14.56 4.93 -9.95
CA LYS A 14 -15.46 5.11 -11.10
C LYS A 14 -14.84 4.72 -12.46
N ARG A 15 -13.50 4.73 -12.58
CA ARG A 15 -12.82 4.40 -13.84
C ARG A 15 -12.32 2.96 -13.84
N ALA A 16 -12.56 2.27 -14.95
CA ALA A 16 -12.00 0.94 -15.19
C ALA A 16 -10.51 1.06 -15.56
N TYR A 17 -9.64 1.01 -14.56
CA TYR A 17 -8.19 1.07 -14.80
C TYR A 17 -7.59 -0.26 -15.22
N THR A 18 -8.31 -1.37 -15.01
CA THR A 18 -7.90 -2.70 -15.44
C THR A 18 -9.01 -3.41 -16.17
N ARG A 19 -8.62 -4.25 -17.10
CA ARG A 19 -9.50 -5.19 -17.77
C ARG A 19 -8.92 -6.61 -17.68
N THR A 20 -8.80 -7.15 -16.49
CA THR A 20 -8.66 -8.59 -16.31
C THR A 20 -10.05 -9.22 -16.36
N ALA A 21 -10.26 -10.18 -17.24
CA ALA A 21 -11.50 -10.91 -17.29
C ALA A 21 -11.68 -11.73 -16.03
N ARG A 22 -12.82 -11.59 -15.35
CA ARG A 22 -13.12 -12.32 -14.14
C ARG A 22 -13.90 -13.59 -14.39
N LYS A 23 -14.64 -13.62 -15.51
CA LYS A 23 -15.53 -14.74 -15.87
C LYS A 23 -14.83 -15.82 -16.69
N VAL A 24 -13.74 -15.48 -17.37
CA VAL A 24 -13.00 -16.42 -18.21
C VAL A 24 -11.57 -16.48 -17.69
N ALA A 25 -11.17 -17.62 -17.15
CA ALA A 25 -9.82 -17.87 -16.68
C ALA A 25 -8.81 -17.65 -17.83
N GLY A 26 -7.70 -16.98 -17.51
CA GLY A 26 -6.65 -16.70 -18.47
C GLY A 26 -6.89 -15.54 -19.43
N LYS A 27 -8.10 -14.99 -19.53
CA LYS A 27 -8.38 -13.87 -20.44
C LYS A 27 -8.03 -12.53 -19.80
N SER A 28 -6.87 -11.99 -20.13
CA SER A 28 -6.44 -10.67 -19.70
C SER A 28 -6.30 -9.74 -20.90
N TYR A 29 -6.87 -8.54 -20.79
CA TYR A 29 -6.68 -7.48 -21.80
C TYR A 29 -5.37 -6.71 -21.60
N ILE A 30 -4.62 -7.05 -20.55
CA ILE A 30 -3.33 -6.47 -20.24
C ILE A 30 -2.26 -7.51 -20.54
N LYS A 31 -1.53 -7.30 -21.63
CA LYS A 31 -0.48 -8.22 -22.09
C LYS A 31 0.77 -8.20 -21.20
N LYS A 32 1.12 -7.04 -20.65
CA LYS A 32 2.31 -6.87 -19.83
C LYS A 32 1.95 -6.28 -18.45
N VAL A 33 2.18 -7.06 -17.41
CA VAL A 33 2.04 -6.62 -16.01
C VAL A 33 3.33 -5.91 -15.59
N PRO A 34 3.26 -4.64 -15.13
CA PRO A 34 4.46 -3.95 -14.64
C PRO A 34 4.94 -4.59 -13.33
N ALA A 35 6.25 -4.49 -13.08
CA ALA A 35 6.84 -4.98 -11.84
C ALA A 35 6.25 -4.25 -10.62
N THR A 36 6.04 -5.00 -9.54
CA THR A 36 5.65 -4.42 -8.25
C THR A 36 6.84 -3.72 -7.60
N GLN A 37 6.56 -2.62 -6.88
CA GLN A 37 7.59 -1.92 -6.10
C GLN A 37 7.72 -2.51 -4.69
N VAL A 38 6.75 -3.28 -4.24
CA VAL A 38 6.77 -3.95 -2.94
C VAL A 38 7.30 -5.35 -3.13
N HIS A 39 8.50 -5.63 -2.62
CA HIS A 39 9.14 -6.93 -2.73
C HIS A 39 8.95 -7.78 -1.49
N ARG A 40 8.84 -7.16 -0.32
CA ARG A 40 8.61 -7.84 0.95
C ARG A 40 7.31 -7.34 1.59
N TYR A 41 6.50 -8.29 2.06
CA TYR A 41 5.21 -8.01 2.70
C TYR A 41 5.25 -8.25 4.21
N GLU A 42 6.25 -8.94 4.70
CA GLU A 42 6.46 -9.29 6.11
C GLU A 42 7.88 -8.91 6.54
N PHE A 43 7.99 -8.34 7.74
CA PHE A 43 9.24 -7.86 8.32
C PHE A 43 9.22 -8.08 9.82
N GLY A 44 10.41 -8.30 10.41
CA GLY A 44 10.62 -8.40 11.86
C GLY A 44 10.75 -9.83 12.34
N ASP A 45 11.14 -9.96 13.60
CA ASP A 45 11.59 -11.21 14.21
C ASP A 45 10.59 -11.78 15.23
N LEU A 46 9.48 -11.10 15.46
CA LEU A 46 8.47 -11.53 16.41
C LEU A 46 7.75 -12.76 15.86
N LYS A 47 7.90 -13.90 16.53
CA LYS A 47 7.29 -15.18 16.15
C LYS A 47 6.51 -15.77 17.32
N GLY A 48 5.50 -16.55 16.98
CA GLY A 48 4.69 -17.28 17.94
C GLY A 48 3.59 -16.45 18.59
N GLU A 49 3.06 -16.95 19.68
CA GLU A 49 2.04 -16.32 20.50
C GLU A 49 2.70 -15.53 21.62
N LYS A 50 2.49 -14.24 21.67
CA LYS A 50 3.09 -13.36 22.67
C LYS A 50 2.12 -12.27 23.08
N GLU A 51 2.30 -11.80 24.30
CA GLU A 51 1.66 -10.59 24.77
C GLU A 51 2.26 -9.40 24.03
N CYS A 52 1.47 -8.75 23.19
CA CYS A 52 1.95 -7.65 22.38
C CYS A 52 0.80 -6.67 22.06
N THR A 53 1.19 -5.45 21.70
CA THR A 53 0.26 -4.47 21.17
C THR A 53 0.16 -4.63 19.66
N LYS A 54 -1.06 -4.84 19.17
CA LYS A 54 -1.35 -4.92 17.75
C LYS A 54 -1.88 -3.58 17.27
N ILE A 55 -1.20 -2.97 16.33
CA ILE A 55 -1.56 -1.69 15.74
C ILE A 55 -1.92 -1.93 14.27
N VAL A 56 -3.15 -1.64 13.89
CA VAL A 56 -3.63 -1.87 12.52
C VAL A 56 -4.00 -0.55 11.85
N LEU A 57 -3.46 -0.35 10.66
CA LEU A 57 -3.80 0.76 9.78
C LEU A 57 -4.91 0.34 8.83
N TYR A 58 -6.08 0.94 8.97
CA TYR A 58 -7.24 0.70 8.13
C TYR A 58 -7.42 1.77 7.06
N VAL A 59 -7.90 1.37 5.91
CA VAL A 59 -8.35 2.27 4.85
C VAL A 59 -9.84 2.50 5.02
N ARG A 60 -10.24 3.77 5.24
CA ARG A 60 -11.62 4.15 5.51
C ARG A 60 -12.52 4.00 4.29
N ASP A 61 -12.12 4.58 3.18
CA ASP A 61 -12.97 4.68 1.99
C ASP A 61 -12.48 3.78 0.85
N PRO A 62 -13.40 3.33 -0.02
CA PRO A 62 -13.04 2.58 -1.21
C PRO A 62 -12.10 3.40 -2.11
N CYS A 63 -10.93 2.86 -2.40
CA CYS A 63 -9.90 3.56 -3.18
C CYS A 63 -8.93 2.61 -3.86
N VAL A 64 -8.05 3.17 -4.67
CA VAL A 64 -6.94 2.45 -5.28
C VAL A 64 -5.62 3.03 -4.75
N ILE A 65 -4.80 2.20 -4.14
CA ILE A 65 -3.50 2.57 -3.59
C ILE A 65 -2.41 1.93 -4.45
N ARG A 66 -1.49 2.73 -4.95
CA ARG A 66 -0.38 2.25 -5.79
C ARG A 66 0.71 1.61 -4.94
N THR A 67 1.40 0.61 -5.48
CA THR A 67 2.53 -0.06 -4.82
C THR A 67 3.63 0.90 -4.41
N ASN A 68 3.88 1.95 -5.19
CA ASN A 68 4.84 3.00 -4.84
C ASN A 68 4.50 3.70 -3.50
N SER A 69 3.22 3.97 -3.26
CA SER A 69 2.77 4.60 -2.01
C SER A 69 2.92 3.64 -0.82
N ILE A 70 2.68 2.35 -1.04
CA ILE A 70 2.84 1.32 0.00
C ILE A 70 4.32 1.12 0.33
N GLU A 71 5.18 1.08 -0.68
CA GLU A 71 6.63 0.98 -0.47
C GLU A 71 7.20 2.21 0.26
N ALA A 72 6.72 3.40 -0.09
CA ALA A 72 7.08 4.61 0.64
C ALA A 72 6.62 4.57 2.12
N ALA A 73 5.41 4.03 2.36
CA ALA A 73 4.89 3.81 3.71
C ALA A 73 5.75 2.80 4.48
N ARG A 74 6.08 1.66 3.86
CA ARG A 74 6.95 0.65 4.43
C ARG A 74 8.31 1.21 4.86
N LYS A 75 8.98 1.94 3.96
CA LYS A 75 10.29 2.56 4.25
C LYS A 75 10.23 3.53 5.44
N VAL A 76 9.16 4.31 5.54
CA VAL A 76 8.97 5.21 6.68
C VAL A 76 8.79 4.43 7.98
N ILE A 77 8.00 3.36 7.97
CA ILE A 77 7.78 2.52 9.15
C ILE A 77 9.11 1.90 9.58
N VAL A 78 9.79 1.17 8.69
CA VAL A 78 11.06 0.50 9.02
C VAL A 78 12.12 1.48 9.51
N GLY A 79 12.33 2.59 8.80
CA GLY A 79 13.32 3.58 9.23
C GLY A 79 12.98 4.29 10.56
N PHE A 80 11.71 4.27 10.97
CA PHE A 80 11.30 4.76 12.27
C PHE A 80 11.53 3.72 13.36
N PHE A 81 11.24 2.46 13.06
CA PHE A 81 11.54 1.34 13.97
C PHE A 81 13.04 1.24 14.22
N ASP A 82 13.86 1.35 13.19
CA ASP A 82 15.32 1.36 13.34
C ASP A 82 15.77 2.47 14.27
N LYS A 83 15.23 3.68 14.14
CA LYS A 83 15.57 4.80 15.02
C LYS A 83 15.14 4.61 16.49
N VAL A 84 13.99 3.99 16.71
CA VAL A 84 13.45 3.79 18.07
C VAL A 84 14.14 2.65 18.79
N PHE A 85 14.47 1.57 18.07
CA PHE A 85 14.95 0.33 18.67
C PHE A 85 16.47 0.10 18.55
N LEU A 86 17.16 0.75 17.60
CA LEU A 86 18.63 0.66 17.51
C LEU A 86 19.34 1.32 18.69
N SER A 87 18.72 2.31 19.31
CA SER A 87 19.28 2.99 20.50
C SER A 87 19.17 2.16 21.78
N GLU A 88 18.40 1.09 21.80
CA GLU A 88 18.20 0.23 22.95
C GLU A 88 18.88 -1.12 22.74
N LYS A 89 19.75 -1.51 23.70
CA LYS A 89 20.43 -2.83 23.70
C LYS A 89 19.44 -4.01 23.73
N ASN A 90 18.19 -3.78 24.13
CA ASN A 90 17.11 -4.75 24.06
C ASN A 90 16.39 -4.61 22.72
N LYS A 91 16.66 -5.53 21.80
CA LYS A 91 15.93 -5.66 20.54
C LYS A 91 14.45 -5.87 20.85
N ALA A 92 13.67 -4.80 20.81
CA ALA A 92 12.23 -4.94 20.90
C ALA A 92 11.77 -5.77 19.70
N HIS A 93 11.13 -6.88 20.01
CA HIS A 93 10.60 -7.75 18.98
C HIS A 93 9.39 -7.07 18.33
N HIS A 94 9.45 -6.92 17.04
CA HIS A 94 8.36 -6.36 16.25
C HIS A 94 8.10 -7.23 15.04
N HIS A 95 6.84 -7.25 14.58
CA HIS A 95 6.46 -7.88 13.34
C HIS A 95 5.53 -6.95 12.56
N ILE A 96 5.85 -6.71 11.30
CA ILE A 96 5.09 -5.84 10.41
C ILE A 96 4.62 -6.66 9.22
N LYS A 97 3.32 -6.64 8.96
CA LYS A 97 2.71 -7.36 7.83
C LYS A 97 1.85 -6.43 6.98
N ILE A 98 2.12 -6.40 5.69
CA ILE A 98 1.24 -5.77 4.71
C ILE A 98 0.20 -6.79 4.29
N LEU A 99 -1.06 -6.56 4.68
CA LEU A 99 -2.14 -7.55 4.59
C LEU A 99 -2.74 -7.72 3.20
N ARG A 100 -2.42 -6.83 2.29
CA ARG A 100 -3.02 -6.84 0.95
C ARG A 100 -1.96 -6.90 -0.12
N TYR A 101 -2.08 -7.88 -0.99
CA TYR A 101 -1.22 -8.02 -2.16
C TYR A 101 -1.70 -7.16 -3.32
N ALA A 102 -0.75 -6.66 -4.09
CA ALA A 102 -1.06 -5.87 -5.27
C ALA A 102 -1.60 -6.76 -6.40
N HIS A 103 -2.82 -6.47 -6.84
CA HIS A 103 -3.57 -7.30 -7.80
C HIS A 103 -4.21 -6.50 -8.92
N HIS A 104 -4.16 -5.17 -8.83
CA HIS A 104 -4.82 -4.27 -9.75
C HIS A 104 -3.77 -3.50 -10.55
N ILE A 105 -4.02 -3.25 -11.83
CA ILE A 105 -3.08 -2.54 -12.68
C ILE A 105 -3.69 -1.20 -13.08
N VAL A 106 -2.94 -0.14 -12.84
CA VAL A 106 -3.33 1.20 -13.25
C VAL A 106 -2.77 1.48 -14.63
N ARG A 107 -3.68 1.75 -15.59
CA ARG A 107 -3.34 2.13 -16.95
C ARG A 107 -3.26 3.64 -17.07
N GLN A 108 -2.43 4.11 -17.97
CA GLN A 108 -2.31 5.52 -18.28
C GLN A 108 -2.19 5.71 -19.79
N HIS A 109 -3.10 6.49 -20.35
CA HIS A 109 -2.91 7.06 -21.68
C HIS A 109 -2.10 8.35 -21.53
N ILE A 110 -1.00 8.44 -22.27
CA ILE A 110 -0.11 9.58 -22.21
C ILE A 110 -0.51 10.50 -23.37
N PHE A 111 -1.00 11.68 -23.00
CA PHE A 111 -1.23 12.75 -23.97
C PHE A 111 -0.02 13.66 -23.99
N ALA A 112 0.50 13.97 -25.15
CA ALA A 112 1.36 15.11 -25.33
C ALA A 112 0.51 16.38 -25.23
N SER A 113 1.06 17.43 -24.65
CA SER A 113 0.43 18.75 -24.57
C SER A 113 1.35 19.76 -25.26
N GLY A 114 0.79 20.62 -26.11
CA GLY A 114 1.52 21.63 -26.83
C GLY A 114 1.26 21.59 -28.35
N ALA A 115 1.91 22.46 -29.11
CA ALA A 115 1.81 22.50 -30.56
C ALA A 115 2.27 21.15 -31.16
N GLY A 116 1.48 20.58 -32.07
CA GLY A 116 1.76 19.28 -32.68
C GLY A 116 1.43 18.05 -31.80
N ALA A 117 0.77 18.24 -30.66
CA ALA A 117 0.37 17.16 -29.74
C ALA A 117 -0.41 16.05 -30.43
N ASP A 118 -1.26 16.36 -31.37
CA ASP A 118 -2.08 15.39 -32.10
C ASP A 118 -1.25 14.45 -32.97
N ARG A 119 -0.18 14.92 -33.55
CA ARG A 119 0.76 14.09 -34.33
C ARG A 119 1.52 13.11 -33.45
N ILE A 120 1.85 13.50 -32.21
CA ILE A 120 2.64 12.70 -31.28
C ILE A 120 1.77 11.73 -30.47
N SER A 121 0.59 12.16 -30.03
CA SER A 121 -0.26 11.39 -29.11
C SER A 121 -1.30 10.50 -29.79
N GLN A 122 -1.46 10.61 -31.11
CA GLN A 122 -2.51 9.91 -31.89
C GLN A 122 -3.94 10.16 -31.37
N GLY A 123 -4.16 11.23 -30.59
CA GLY A 123 -5.44 11.61 -30.05
C GLY A 123 -6.10 10.48 -29.24
N MET A 124 -7.35 10.12 -29.60
CA MET A 124 -8.12 9.06 -28.95
C MET A 124 -7.97 7.68 -29.60
N SER A 125 -7.20 7.52 -30.67
CA SER A 125 -7.10 6.25 -31.41
C SER A 125 -6.56 5.10 -30.56
N HIS A 126 -5.69 5.39 -29.58
CA HIS A 126 -5.17 4.41 -28.61
C HIS A 126 -5.54 4.76 -27.17
N SER A 127 -6.81 5.04 -26.92
CA SER A 127 -7.33 5.48 -25.62
C SER A 127 -7.16 4.46 -24.49
N PHE A 128 -6.93 3.18 -24.78
CA PHE A 128 -6.72 2.14 -23.77
C PHE A 128 -5.52 2.44 -22.85
N GLY A 129 -4.47 3.05 -23.37
CA GLY A 129 -3.26 3.39 -22.64
C GLY A 129 -2.33 2.21 -22.35
N LYS A 130 -1.21 2.53 -21.72
CA LYS A 130 -0.18 1.56 -21.30
C LYS A 130 -0.31 1.27 -19.82
N SER A 131 0.04 0.04 -19.38
CA SER A 131 0.14 -0.33 -17.98
C SER A 131 1.26 0.45 -17.30
N GLY A 132 0.94 1.20 -16.26
CA GLY A 132 1.89 2.10 -15.58
C GLY A 132 2.42 1.56 -14.26
N CYS A 133 1.55 1.04 -13.42
CA CYS A 133 1.93 0.48 -12.12
C CYS A 133 0.91 -0.52 -11.61
N VAL A 134 1.35 -1.36 -10.69
CA VAL A 134 0.49 -2.26 -9.93
C VAL A 134 -0.07 -1.52 -8.72
N ALA A 135 -1.28 -1.88 -8.30
CA ALA A 135 -1.98 -1.25 -7.20
C ALA A 135 -2.85 -2.24 -6.42
N ILE A 136 -3.28 -1.82 -5.25
CA ILE A 136 -4.29 -2.51 -4.45
C ILE A 136 -5.60 -1.75 -4.59
N ARG A 137 -6.67 -2.45 -4.93
CA ARG A 137 -8.01 -1.89 -5.02
C ARG A 137 -8.83 -2.30 -3.81
N PHE A 138 -9.25 -1.34 -3.02
CA PHE A 138 -10.20 -1.51 -1.92
C PHE A 138 -11.61 -1.24 -2.44
N LYS A 139 -12.49 -2.24 -2.37
CA LYS A 139 -13.88 -2.12 -2.81
C LYS A 139 -14.81 -1.73 -1.66
N SER A 140 -14.49 -2.16 -0.46
CA SER A 140 -15.29 -1.96 0.75
C SER A 140 -14.62 -0.98 1.68
N LYS A 141 -15.40 -0.35 2.56
CA LYS A 141 -14.92 0.51 3.65
C LYS A 141 -14.19 -0.31 4.73
N ASN A 142 -13.39 0.34 5.53
CA ASN A 142 -12.76 -0.18 6.75
C ASN A 142 -11.98 -1.49 6.51
N LYS A 143 -11.11 -1.48 5.51
CA LYS A 143 -10.27 -2.66 5.23
C LYS A 143 -8.86 -2.46 5.75
N PRO A 144 -8.28 -3.46 6.44
CA PRO A 144 -6.92 -3.38 6.97
C PRO A 144 -5.90 -3.37 5.81
N LEU A 145 -4.86 -2.56 5.97
CA LEU A 145 -3.77 -2.45 5.00
C LEU A 145 -2.44 -2.93 5.59
N ILE A 146 -2.06 -2.45 6.77
CA ILE A 146 -0.81 -2.79 7.44
C ILE A 146 -1.13 -3.13 8.88
N ALA A 147 -0.62 -4.25 9.36
CA ALA A 147 -0.66 -4.64 10.76
C ALA A 147 0.75 -4.68 11.33
N ILE A 148 0.89 -4.24 12.56
CA ILE A 148 2.13 -4.14 13.29
C ILE A 148 1.90 -4.73 14.66
N TRP A 149 2.68 -5.72 15.04
CA TRP A 149 2.72 -6.31 16.38
C TRP A 149 4.02 -5.88 17.05
N ILE A 150 3.90 -5.44 18.27
CA ILE A 150 5.03 -4.88 19.02
C ILE A 150 4.96 -5.35 20.46
N SER A 151 6.08 -5.87 20.94
CA SER A 151 6.32 -6.05 22.38
C SER A 151 7.13 -4.84 22.86
N ALA A 152 6.45 -3.77 23.24
CA ALA A 152 7.08 -2.49 23.52
C ALA A 152 6.52 -1.84 24.80
N THR A 153 7.32 -0.95 25.39
CA THR A 153 6.88 -0.11 26.51
C THR A 153 5.84 0.93 26.05
N PRO A 154 4.98 1.44 26.94
CA PRO A 154 3.96 2.45 26.57
C PRO A 154 4.54 3.69 25.89
N ILE A 155 5.73 4.12 26.28
CA ILE A 155 6.41 5.28 25.68
C ILE A 155 6.80 5.00 24.22
N GLN A 156 7.26 3.79 23.94
CA GLN A 156 7.59 3.35 22.58
C GLN A 156 6.35 3.23 21.71
N GLU A 157 5.24 2.72 22.26
CA GLU A 157 3.94 2.64 21.57
C GLU A 157 3.51 4.01 21.08
N GLU A 158 3.57 5.06 21.89
CA GLU A 158 3.20 6.40 21.48
C GLU A 158 4.05 6.93 20.32
N LYS A 159 5.38 6.72 20.39
CA LYS A 159 6.29 7.09 19.29
C LYS A 159 5.90 6.39 17.99
N ILE A 160 5.57 5.11 18.07
CA ILE A 160 5.16 4.30 16.91
C ILE A 160 3.83 4.76 16.35
N ILE A 161 2.85 5.08 17.19
CA ILE A 161 1.58 5.64 16.75
C ILE A 161 1.79 6.97 16.02
N LYS A 162 2.69 7.83 16.50
CA LYS A 162 3.07 9.07 15.80
C LYS A 162 3.69 8.78 14.43
N ALA A 163 4.55 7.76 14.32
CA ALA A 163 5.13 7.34 13.05
C ALA A 163 4.06 6.86 12.06
N ILE A 164 3.12 6.04 12.52
CA ILE A 164 2.02 5.54 11.69
C ILE A 164 1.11 6.69 11.20
N LYS A 165 0.90 7.71 12.01
CA LYS A 165 0.21 8.94 11.57
C LYS A 165 0.97 9.64 10.43
N CYS A 166 2.29 9.63 10.40
CA CYS A 166 3.09 10.14 9.29
C CYS A 166 2.95 9.30 8.02
N VAL A 167 2.78 7.99 8.15
CA VAL A 167 2.55 7.06 7.04
C VAL A 167 1.27 7.40 6.26
N ARG A 168 0.23 7.90 6.91
CA ARG A 168 -1.00 8.36 6.24
C ARG A 168 -0.74 9.33 5.10
N LYS A 169 0.23 10.25 5.28
CA LYS A 169 0.61 11.23 4.25
C LYS A 169 1.21 10.57 3.00
N LYS A 170 1.91 9.43 3.16
CA LYS A 170 2.51 8.68 2.04
C LYS A 170 1.49 7.84 1.27
N ILE A 171 0.51 7.28 1.97
CA ILE A 171 -0.54 6.46 1.35
C ILE A 171 -1.49 7.33 0.52
N GLY A 172 -1.77 8.56 0.97
CA GLY A 172 -2.63 9.50 0.26
C GLY A 172 -4.12 9.11 0.19
N ALA A 173 -4.55 8.13 0.98
CA ALA A 173 -5.94 7.74 1.20
C ALA A 173 -6.37 8.11 2.62
N GLN A 174 -7.68 8.17 2.85
CA GLN A 174 -8.21 8.34 4.21
C GLN A 174 -7.99 7.02 4.98
N THR A 175 -7.25 7.11 6.08
CA THR A 175 -6.90 5.98 6.91
C THR A 175 -7.11 6.32 8.39
N TYR A 176 -7.37 5.32 9.20
CA TYR A 176 -7.38 5.43 10.66
C TYR A 176 -6.57 4.29 11.28
N VAL A 177 -6.18 4.47 12.52
CA VAL A 177 -5.35 3.52 13.27
C VAL A 177 -6.20 2.94 14.38
N GLN A 178 -6.18 1.64 14.53
CA GLN A 178 -6.78 0.91 15.64
C GLN A 178 -5.67 0.24 16.43
N VAL A 179 -5.72 0.34 17.76
CA VAL A 179 -4.76 -0.25 18.68
C VAL A 179 -5.50 -1.28 19.53
N GLU A 180 -5.00 -2.50 19.54
CA GLU A 180 -5.53 -3.62 20.32
C GLU A 180 -4.40 -4.16 21.19
N ARG A 181 -4.66 -4.38 22.48
CA ARG A 181 -3.69 -4.95 23.43
C ARG A 181 -4.18 -6.32 23.88
N GLY A 182 -3.29 -7.28 23.97
CA GLY A 182 -3.61 -8.64 24.43
C GLY A 182 -2.62 -9.69 23.91
N LEU A 183 -2.97 -10.95 24.20
CA LEU A 183 -2.29 -12.10 23.63
C LEU A 183 -2.75 -12.30 22.17
N PHE A 184 -1.83 -12.10 21.24
CA PHE A 184 -2.11 -12.30 19.84
C PHE A 184 -1.22 -13.37 19.24
N LYS A 185 -1.82 -14.24 18.47
CA LYS A 185 -1.09 -15.15 17.58
C LYS A 185 -0.59 -14.36 16.38
N ILE A 186 0.72 -14.27 16.23
CA ILE A 186 1.33 -13.44 15.21
C ILE A 186 1.14 -14.12 13.86
N GLY A 187 0.40 -13.44 12.98
CA GLY A 187 0.02 -13.98 11.66
C GLY A 187 -1.48 -14.15 11.46
N ASP A 188 -2.27 -14.33 12.52
CA ASP A 188 -3.72 -14.43 12.41
C ASP A 188 -4.36 -13.04 12.39
N ILE A 189 -4.85 -12.68 11.22
CA ILE A 189 -5.69 -11.50 11.04
C ILE A 189 -6.99 -12.00 10.42
N ARG A 190 -7.99 -12.10 11.27
CA ARG A 190 -9.38 -12.26 10.84
C ARG A 190 -9.98 -10.92 10.42
#